data_39052907176100715584b28259a35042
#
_entry.id   39052907176100715584b28259a35042
#
_cell.length_a   1.000
_cell.length_b   1.000
_cell.length_c   1.000
_cell.angle_alpha   90.00
_cell.angle_beta   90.00
_cell.angle_gamma   90.00
#
_symmetry.space_group_name_H-M   'P 1'
#
loop_
_entity.id
_entity.type
_entity.pdbx_description
1 polymer ?
#
loop_
_entity_poly.entity_id
_entity_poly.type
_entity_poly.pdbx_seq_one_letter_code
_entity_poly.pdbx_strand_id
1 'polypeptide(L)'
;VLMTESEAPRFNLIDEPWIPVSMVDGTFGEVSLRELFKKTASIRAIAGDIPQQAAPILRLCLAIVYRTYALVREEYLRHDEEVDPIELWQEVWEDRAFDLPLLNSYFDQVHDRFDLFGPKPFMQVVGLEYAAKEYDPVSEFIADVPKPERFLFSMRSKAAPETITFAEAARWLLFCLAFDCAGIKSPVVGNTHVTSGK
;
A
#
# COMPACT_ATOMS: atom_id res chain seq x y z
N VAL A 1 -24.58 31.77 4.44
CA VAL A 1 -24.35 30.41 4.98
C VAL A 1 -22.89 30.11 4.71
N LEU A 2 -22.06 30.20 5.74
CA LEU A 2 -20.67 29.81 5.69
C LEU A 2 -20.64 28.28 5.45
N MET A 3 -20.13 27.86 4.29
CA MET A 3 -19.77 26.46 4.06
C MET A 3 -18.65 26.14 5.03
N THR A 4 -18.91 25.29 5.98
CA THR A 4 -17.87 24.65 6.79
C THR A 4 -16.92 23.94 5.82
N GLU A 5 -15.62 24.25 5.87
CA GLU A 5 -14.61 23.44 5.20
C GLU A 5 -14.81 21.99 5.65
N SER A 6 -15.25 21.16 4.72
CA SER A 6 -15.34 19.72 4.96
C SER A 6 -13.91 19.28 5.26
N GLU A 7 -13.68 18.81 6.45
CA GLU A 7 -12.38 18.25 6.83
C GLU A 7 -12.00 17.19 5.78
N ALA A 8 -10.82 17.31 5.17
CA ALA A 8 -10.39 16.37 4.15
C ALA A 8 -10.44 14.93 4.71
N PRO A 9 -10.89 13.96 3.91
CA PRO A 9 -10.95 12.58 4.37
C PRO A 9 -9.57 12.12 4.84
N ARG A 10 -9.55 11.29 5.87
CA ARG A 10 -8.34 10.65 6.37
C ARG A 10 -8.49 9.14 6.35
N PHE A 11 -7.44 8.47 5.94
CA PHE A 11 -7.37 7.01 5.98
C PHE A 11 -5.91 6.59 6.08
N ASN A 12 -5.47 6.27 7.30
CA ASN A 12 -4.08 5.90 7.55
C ASN A 12 -3.90 4.38 7.47
N LEU A 13 -3.06 3.92 6.57
CA LEU A 13 -2.84 2.49 6.30
C LEU A 13 -2.16 1.75 7.46
N ILE A 14 -1.55 2.47 8.40
CA ILE A 14 -0.95 1.85 9.58
C ILE A 14 -2.02 1.41 10.56
N ASP A 15 -3.09 2.19 10.72
CA ASP A 15 -4.07 2.00 11.79
C ASP A 15 -5.44 1.55 11.27
N GLU A 16 -5.83 1.93 10.04
CA GLU A 16 -7.11 1.56 9.47
C GLU A 16 -7.05 0.19 8.78
N PRO A 17 -8.11 -0.63 8.88
CA PRO A 17 -8.14 -1.95 8.25
C PRO A 17 -8.31 -1.82 6.72
N TRP A 18 -7.40 -2.45 5.96
CA TRP A 18 -7.43 -2.43 4.50
C TRP A 18 -6.82 -3.68 3.85
N ILE A 19 -6.13 -4.52 4.62
CA ILE A 19 -5.47 -5.72 4.15
C ILE A 19 -6.38 -6.92 4.41
N PRO A 20 -6.99 -7.51 3.36
CA PRO A 20 -7.77 -8.71 3.53
C PRO A 20 -6.87 -9.89 3.91
N VAL A 21 -7.26 -10.65 4.89
CA VAL A 21 -6.52 -11.81 5.38
C VAL A 21 -7.43 -13.02 5.57
N SER A 22 -6.88 -14.20 5.32
CA SER A 22 -7.45 -15.46 5.83
C SER A 22 -6.72 -15.84 7.10
N MET A 23 -7.48 -16.20 8.13
CA MET A 23 -6.94 -16.61 9.41
C MET A 23 -6.70 -18.13 9.46
N VAL A 24 -5.88 -18.56 10.39
CA VAL A 24 -5.58 -19.98 10.60
C VAL A 24 -6.83 -20.79 10.99
N ASP A 25 -7.78 -20.17 11.69
CA ASP A 25 -9.07 -20.76 12.08
C ASP A 25 -10.08 -20.82 10.91
N GLY A 26 -9.72 -20.36 9.73
CA GLY A 26 -10.56 -20.35 8.53
C GLY A 26 -11.47 -19.15 8.40
N THR A 27 -11.44 -18.19 9.33
CA THR A 27 -12.17 -16.93 9.20
C THR A 27 -11.46 -15.96 8.24
N PHE A 28 -12.21 -14.96 7.76
CA PHE A 28 -11.70 -13.89 6.91
C PHE A 28 -11.97 -12.55 7.58
N GLY A 29 -11.09 -11.58 7.33
CA GLY A 29 -11.23 -10.23 7.83
C GLY A 29 -10.30 -9.25 7.12
N GLU A 30 -10.38 -8.00 7.50
CA GLU A 30 -9.42 -6.98 7.11
C GLU A 30 -8.63 -6.52 8.34
N VAL A 31 -7.35 -6.26 8.16
CA VAL A 31 -6.45 -5.78 9.22
C VAL A 31 -5.67 -4.56 8.72
N SER A 32 -5.22 -3.73 9.64
CA SER A 32 -4.26 -2.66 9.38
C SER A 32 -2.83 -3.21 9.28
N LEU A 33 -1.86 -2.39 8.88
CA LEU A 33 -0.45 -2.80 8.93
C LEU A 33 -0.01 -3.15 10.36
N ARG A 34 -0.39 -2.34 11.34
CA ARG A 34 -0.06 -2.60 12.75
C ARG A 34 -0.65 -3.92 13.25
N GLU A 35 -1.90 -4.18 12.91
CA GLU A 35 -2.55 -5.43 13.29
C GLU A 35 -1.98 -6.65 12.55
N LEU A 36 -1.60 -6.50 11.28
CA LEU A 36 -0.99 -7.56 10.49
C LEU A 36 0.28 -8.08 11.16
N PHE A 37 1.20 -7.19 11.55
CA PHE A 37 2.43 -7.58 12.24
C PHE A 37 2.17 -8.12 13.65
N LYS A 38 1.16 -7.62 14.35
CA LYS A 38 0.77 -8.11 15.67
C LYS A 38 0.15 -9.51 15.62
N LYS A 39 -0.58 -9.82 14.55
CA LYS A 39 -1.37 -11.06 14.42
C LYS A 39 -0.72 -12.10 13.50
N THR A 40 0.56 -11.97 13.16
CA THR A 40 1.23 -12.83 12.15
C THR A 40 1.03 -14.33 12.40
N ALA A 41 1.13 -14.79 13.65
CA ALA A 41 0.93 -16.19 14.01
C ALA A 41 -0.50 -16.70 13.74
N SER A 42 -1.49 -15.82 13.67
CA SER A 42 -2.90 -16.17 13.43
C SER A 42 -3.32 -15.97 11.98
N ILE A 43 -2.52 -15.31 11.17
CA ILE A 43 -2.79 -15.05 9.76
C ILE A 43 -2.21 -16.17 8.91
N ARG A 44 -3.05 -16.81 8.12
CA ARG A 44 -2.66 -17.87 7.19
C ARG A 44 -2.10 -17.31 5.88
N ALA A 45 -2.79 -16.29 5.33
CA ALA A 45 -2.41 -15.68 4.07
C ALA A 45 -3.00 -14.26 3.95
N ILE A 46 -2.28 -13.40 3.24
CA ILE A 46 -2.81 -12.15 2.72
C ILE A 46 -3.68 -12.47 1.49
N ALA A 47 -4.83 -11.84 1.40
CA ALA A 47 -5.75 -11.95 0.29
C ALA A 47 -5.85 -10.59 -0.46
N GLY A 48 -6.80 -10.47 -1.34
CA GLY A 48 -7.10 -9.25 -2.10
C GLY A 48 -8.43 -9.37 -2.80
N ASP A 49 -8.87 -8.29 -3.46
CA ASP A 49 -10.03 -8.33 -4.36
C ASP A 49 -9.75 -9.27 -5.54
N ILE A 50 -8.48 -9.35 -5.93
CA ILE A 50 -7.93 -10.35 -6.86
C ILE A 50 -6.66 -10.96 -6.25
N PRO A 51 -6.31 -12.20 -6.58
CA PRO A 51 -5.15 -12.89 -5.99
C PRO A 51 -3.82 -12.16 -6.15
N GLN A 52 -3.66 -11.41 -7.25
CA GLN A 52 -2.42 -10.71 -7.57
C GLN A 52 -2.12 -9.54 -6.61
N GLN A 53 -3.11 -9.02 -5.90
CA GLN A 53 -2.91 -7.93 -4.94
C GLN A 53 -2.09 -8.35 -3.70
N ALA A 54 -2.04 -9.64 -3.37
CA ALA A 54 -1.25 -10.12 -2.25
C ALA A 54 0.25 -9.84 -2.42
N ALA A 55 0.78 -9.93 -3.63
CA ALA A 55 2.21 -9.73 -3.88
C ALA A 55 2.71 -8.31 -3.58
N PRO A 56 2.08 -7.21 -4.06
CA PRO A 56 2.49 -5.86 -3.71
C PRO A 56 2.30 -5.55 -2.23
N ILE A 57 1.28 -6.09 -1.58
CA ILE A 57 1.10 -5.94 -0.12
C ILE A 57 2.25 -6.60 0.63
N LEU A 58 2.63 -7.84 0.28
CA LEU A 58 3.78 -8.53 0.84
C LEU A 58 5.09 -7.76 0.61
N ARG A 59 5.28 -7.18 -0.57
CA ARG A 59 6.45 -6.35 -0.87
C ARG A 59 6.51 -5.11 0.02
N LEU A 60 5.38 -4.47 0.28
CA LEU A 60 5.31 -3.35 1.23
C LEU A 60 5.68 -3.80 2.64
N CYS A 61 5.10 -4.91 3.12
CA CYS A 61 5.44 -5.48 4.42
C CYS A 61 6.94 -5.80 4.54
N LEU A 62 7.52 -6.40 3.51
CA LEU A 62 8.94 -6.71 3.46
C LEU A 62 9.80 -5.44 3.51
N ALA A 63 9.42 -4.39 2.77
CA ALA A 63 10.12 -3.11 2.80
C ALA A 63 10.07 -2.46 4.19
N ILE A 64 8.94 -2.56 4.89
CA ILE A 64 8.80 -2.09 6.28
C ILE A 64 9.75 -2.85 7.20
N VAL A 65 9.76 -4.18 7.13
CA VAL A 65 10.65 -5.02 7.93
C VAL A 65 12.11 -4.68 7.64
N TYR A 66 12.51 -4.67 6.39
CA TYR A 66 13.88 -4.31 6.02
C TYR A 66 14.28 -2.93 6.55
N ARG A 67 13.41 -1.93 6.43
CA ARG A 67 13.72 -0.58 6.92
C ARG A 67 13.82 -0.53 8.43
N THR A 68 12.94 -1.22 9.13
CA THR A 68 12.93 -1.28 10.61
C THR A 68 14.23 -1.90 11.13
N TYR A 69 14.61 -3.05 10.60
CA TYR A 69 15.84 -3.74 11.05
C TYR A 69 17.12 -3.09 10.54
N ALA A 70 17.09 -2.36 9.41
CA ALA A 70 18.22 -1.55 8.99
C ALA A 70 18.52 -0.42 9.97
N LEU A 71 17.51 0.17 10.61
CA LEU A 71 17.72 1.18 11.65
C LEU A 71 18.43 0.61 12.87
N VAL A 72 18.08 -0.61 13.27
CA VAL A 72 18.78 -1.33 14.35
C VAL A 72 20.24 -1.55 13.98
N ARG A 73 20.51 -2.08 12.79
CA ARG A 73 21.88 -2.29 12.30
C ARG A 73 22.68 -0.98 12.23
N GLU A 74 22.06 0.13 11.78
CA GLU A 74 22.71 1.44 11.77
C GLU A 74 23.09 1.92 13.17
N GLU A 75 22.34 1.53 14.18
CA GLU A 75 22.65 1.85 15.58
C GLU A 75 23.81 1.02 16.12
N TYR A 76 23.84 -0.29 15.87
CA TYR A 76 24.97 -1.15 16.22
C TYR A 76 26.29 -0.68 15.56
N LEU A 77 26.25 -0.34 14.29
CA LEU A 77 27.42 0.17 13.56
C LEU A 77 27.96 1.50 14.14
N ARG A 78 27.09 2.32 14.75
CA ARG A 78 27.54 3.54 15.46
C ARG A 78 28.32 3.25 16.73
N HIS A 79 28.16 2.07 17.30
CA HIS A 79 28.86 1.60 18.50
C HIS A 79 30.05 0.67 18.19
N ASP A 80 30.52 0.62 16.94
CA ASP A 80 31.57 -0.30 16.45
C ASP A 80 31.22 -1.80 16.66
N GLU A 81 29.95 -2.12 16.74
CA GLU A 81 29.46 -3.49 16.85
C GLU A 81 29.08 -4.00 15.45
N GLU A 82 29.74 -5.09 15.02
CA GLU A 82 29.40 -5.76 13.76
C GLU A 82 28.25 -6.75 14.02
N VAL A 83 27.12 -6.53 13.36
CA VAL A 83 25.96 -7.43 13.42
C VAL A 83 25.77 -8.09 12.08
N ASP A 84 25.79 -9.41 12.05
CA ASP A 84 25.46 -10.18 10.86
C ASP A 84 23.94 -10.06 10.57
N PRO A 85 23.54 -9.53 9.41
CA PRO A 85 22.14 -9.47 9.02
C PRO A 85 21.44 -10.83 9.02
N ILE A 86 22.19 -11.92 8.81
CA ILE A 86 21.64 -13.28 8.80
C ILE A 86 21.24 -13.69 10.23
N GLU A 87 22.07 -13.37 11.22
CA GLU A 87 21.77 -13.66 12.63
C GLU A 87 20.50 -12.94 13.07
N LEU A 88 20.32 -11.65 12.72
CA LEU A 88 19.07 -10.91 13.01
C LEU A 88 17.84 -11.57 12.38
N TRP A 89 17.96 -12.08 11.16
CA TRP A 89 16.89 -12.80 10.51
C TRP A 89 16.59 -14.15 11.16
N GLN A 90 17.61 -14.85 11.62
CA GLN A 90 17.46 -16.13 12.32
C GLN A 90 16.73 -15.95 13.63
N GLU A 91 17.06 -14.93 14.42
CA GLU A 91 16.34 -14.60 15.66
C GLU A 91 14.85 -14.38 15.41
N VAL A 92 14.48 -13.52 14.45
CA VAL A 92 13.07 -13.27 14.08
C VAL A 92 12.38 -14.56 13.63
N TRP A 93 13.09 -15.41 12.89
CA TRP A 93 12.55 -16.68 12.41
C TRP A 93 12.33 -17.70 13.52
N GLU A 94 13.25 -17.78 14.47
CA GLU A 94 13.18 -18.70 15.62
C GLU A 94 12.08 -18.28 16.59
N ASP A 95 11.97 -16.99 16.88
CA ASP A 95 10.93 -16.41 17.74
C ASP A 95 9.53 -16.48 17.11
N ARG A 96 9.45 -16.66 15.78
CA ARG A 96 8.19 -16.62 15.01
C ARG A 96 7.35 -15.38 15.29
N ALA A 97 7.99 -14.30 15.64
CA ALA A 97 7.38 -13.02 15.98
C ALA A 97 8.29 -11.87 15.61
N PHE A 98 7.69 -10.76 15.22
CA PHE A 98 8.43 -9.52 15.01
C PHE A 98 8.56 -8.74 16.32
N ASP A 99 9.64 -7.96 16.43
CA ASP A 99 9.78 -6.98 17.51
C ASP A 99 8.74 -5.86 17.34
N LEU A 100 7.62 -6.00 18.06
CA LEU A 100 6.50 -5.04 17.98
C LEU A 100 6.84 -3.65 18.53
N PRO A 101 7.55 -3.48 19.62
CA PRO A 101 8.08 -2.19 20.06
C PRO A 101 8.85 -1.47 18.97
N LEU A 102 9.77 -2.15 18.31
CA LEU A 102 10.60 -1.61 17.24
C LEU A 102 9.76 -1.20 16.02
N LEU A 103 8.87 -2.09 15.57
CA LEU A 103 7.95 -1.81 14.46
C LEU A 103 7.03 -0.63 14.77
N ASN A 104 6.49 -0.56 15.98
CA ASN A 104 5.63 0.53 16.39
C ASN A 104 6.38 1.87 16.43
N SER A 105 7.62 1.87 16.92
CA SER A 105 8.47 3.07 16.87
C SER A 105 8.68 3.55 15.43
N TYR A 106 8.95 2.64 14.51
CA TYR A 106 9.05 2.97 13.09
C TYR A 106 7.74 3.51 12.52
N PHE A 107 6.61 2.86 12.80
CA PHE A 107 5.31 3.32 12.35
C PHE A 107 4.98 4.72 12.84
N ASP A 108 5.28 5.02 14.11
CA ASP A 108 5.03 6.34 14.69
C ASP A 108 5.89 7.43 14.01
N GLN A 109 7.13 7.10 13.60
CA GLN A 109 8.01 8.02 12.86
C GLN A 109 7.53 8.34 11.45
N VAL A 110 6.86 7.39 10.79
CA VAL A 110 6.43 7.53 9.39
C VAL A 110 4.93 7.68 9.21
N HIS A 111 4.19 7.80 10.30
CA HIS A 111 2.74 7.77 10.34
C HIS A 111 2.08 8.72 9.34
N ASP A 112 2.57 9.95 9.26
CA ASP A 112 2.05 10.99 8.35
C ASP A 112 2.21 10.66 6.85
N ARG A 113 3.06 9.70 6.51
CA ARG A 113 3.33 9.26 5.13
C ARG A 113 2.46 8.09 4.68
N PHE A 114 1.69 7.51 5.59
CA PHE A 114 0.81 6.38 5.32
C PHE A 114 -0.67 6.77 5.23
N ASP A 115 -0.99 8.06 5.29
CA ASP A 115 -2.33 8.55 5.04
C ASP A 115 -2.58 8.67 3.53
N LEU A 116 -3.69 8.11 3.02
CA LEU A 116 -4.05 8.19 1.60
C LEU A 116 -4.38 9.61 1.15
N PHE A 117 -4.84 10.47 2.05
CA PHE A 117 -5.38 11.80 1.75
C PHE A 117 -4.67 12.94 2.50
N GLY A 118 -3.62 12.61 3.23
CA GLY A 118 -2.85 13.57 4.01
C GLY A 118 -2.04 14.55 3.12
N PRO A 119 -1.38 15.52 3.74
CA PRO A 119 -0.53 16.48 3.02
C PRO A 119 0.63 15.82 2.26
N LYS A 120 1.00 14.61 2.66
CA LYS A 120 2.00 13.76 2.00
C LYS A 120 1.36 12.41 1.72
N PRO A 121 0.42 12.33 0.76
CA PRO A 121 -0.40 11.15 0.58
C PRO A 121 0.45 9.95 0.18
N PHE A 122 0.11 8.80 0.74
CA PHE A 122 0.85 7.56 0.58
C PHE A 122 1.06 7.21 -0.90
N MET A 123 2.34 7.15 -1.30
CA MET A 123 2.78 6.81 -2.68
C MET A 123 2.13 7.64 -3.80
N GLN A 124 1.69 8.85 -3.50
CA GLN A 124 1.08 9.76 -4.45
C GLN A 124 1.85 11.09 -4.51
N VAL A 125 1.65 11.84 -5.56
CA VAL A 125 2.28 13.15 -5.77
C VAL A 125 1.24 14.25 -5.60
N VAL A 126 1.49 15.15 -4.65
CA VAL A 126 0.61 16.30 -4.39
C VAL A 126 0.69 17.31 -5.53
N GLY A 127 -0.46 17.86 -5.91
CA GLY A 127 -0.52 18.91 -6.91
C GLY A 127 -0.22 18.43 -8.33
N LEU A 128 -0.30 17.13 -8.58
CA LEU A 128 -0.15 16.59 -9.92
C LEU A 128 -1.36 17.01 -10.77
N GLU A 129 -1.12 17.84 -11.78
CA GLU A 129 -2.14 18.28 -12.73
C GLU A 129 -1.95 17.59 -14.07
N TYR A 130 -3.01 17.02 -14.57
CA TYR A 130 -3.07 16.41 -15.89
C TYR A 130 -3.29 17.47 -16.97
N ALA A 131 -2.48 17.49 -18.02
CA ALA A 131 -2.53 18.55 -19.03
C ALA A 131 -3.88 18.60 -19.80
N ALA A 132 -4.56 17.49 -19.96
CA ALA A 132 -5.87 17.42 -20.62
C ALA A 132 -7.02 17.87 -19.70
N LYS A 133 -6.79 18.02 -18.38
CA LYS A 133 -7.81 18.36 -17.36
C LYS A 133 -9.01 17.41 -17.28
N GLU A 134 -8.93 16.28 -17.93
CA GLU A 134 -9.92 15.21 -17.85
C GLU A 134 -9.35 14.09 -17.02
N TYR A 135 -10.11 13.62 -16.03
CA TYR A 135 -9.72 12.51 -15.18
C TYR A 135 -10.53 11.28 -15.56
N ASP A 136 -9.84 10.16 -15.61
CA ASP A 136 -10.50 8.89 -15.87
C ASP A 136 -11.42 8.50 -14.70
N PRO A 137 -12.51 7.78 -14.97
CA PRO A 137 -13.40 7.30 -13.92
C PRO A 137 -12.68 6.28 -13.03
N VAL A 138 -13.18 6.10 -11.80
CA VAL A 138 -12.64 5.14 -10.83
C VAL A 138 -12.50 3.73 -11.41
N SER A 139 -13.37 3.35 -12.32
CA SER A 139 -13.32 2.07 -13.03
C SER A 139 -12.03 1.83 -13.80
N GLU A 140 -11.36 2.87 -14.26
CA GLU A 140 -10.06 2.75 -14.95
C GLU A 140 -8.93 2.37 -13.98
N PHE A 141 -9.06 2.73 -12.73
CA PHE A 141 -8.12 2.39 -11.66
C PHE A 141 -8.19 0.91 -11.26
N ILE A 142 -9.31 0.26 -11.53
CA ILE A 142 -9.57 -1.13 -11.16
C ILE A 142 -9.25 -2.05 -12.33
N ALA A 143 -8.15 -2.80 -12.23
CA ALA A 143 -7.71 -3.68 -13.31
C ALA A 143 -8.67 -4.83 -13.62
N ASP A 144 -9.53 -5.21 -12.68
CA ASP A 144 -10.52 -6.29 -12.82
C ASP A 144 -11.85 -5.82 -13.44
N VAL A 145 -11.98 -4.53 -13.77
CA VAL A 145 -13.17 -4.02 -14.48
C VAL A 145 -12.95 -4.22 -15.98
N PRO A 146 -13.86 -4.96 -16.67
CA PRO A 146 -13.80 -5.11 -18.11
C PRO A 146 -13.93 -3.76 -18.80
N LYS A 147 -13.02 -3.49 -19.74
CA LYS A 147 -13.06 -2.30 -20.59
C LYS A 147 -13.66 -2.66 -21.96
N PRO A 148 -14.27 -1.70 -22.67
CA PRO A 148 -14.87 -1.97 -23.99
C PRO A 148 -13.91 -2.64 -24.98
N GLU A 149 -12.64 -2.35 -24.87
CA GLU A 149 -11.58 -2.86 -25.76
C GLU A 149 -10.85 -4.09 -25.18
N ARG A 150 -11.13 -4.49 -23.96
CA ARG A 150 -10.50 -5.63 -23.29
C ARG A 150 -11.57 -6.50 -22.63
N PHE A 151 -11.83 -7.63 -23.26
CA PHE A 151 -12.67 -8.68 -22.68
C PHE A 151 -11.86 -9.39 -21.58
N LEU A 152 -12.24 -9.16 -20.34
CA LEU A 152 -11.69 -9.86 -19.17
C LEU A 152 -12.75 -10.80 -18.62
N PHE A 153 -12.32 -11.98 -18.21
CA PHE A 153 -13.14 -12.84 -17.35
C PHE A 153 -13.10 -12.25 -15.93
N SER A 154 -14.07 -11.41 -15.61
CA SER A 154 -14.19 -10.76 -14.32
C SER A 154 -15.36 -11.35 -13.53
N MET A 155 -15.17 -11.51 -12.23
CA MET A 155 -16.25 -11.84 -11.30
C MET A 155 -17.12 -10.62 -10.95
N ARG A 156 -16.70 -9.42 -11.32
CA ARG A 156 -17.49 -8.21 -11.16
C ARG A 156 -18.61 -8.19 -12.20
N SER A 157 -19.84 -8.31 -11.74
CA SER A 157 -21.00 -8.27 -12.63
C SER A 157 -21.52 -6.85 -12.85
N LYS A 158 -21.71 -6.50 -14.09
CA LYS A 158 -22.65 -5.57 -14.70
C LYS A 158 -22.36 -4.08 -14.77
N ALA A 159 -21.78 -3.41 -13.82
CA ALA A 159 -21.52 -1.98 -13.95
C ALA A 159 -20.14 -1.64 -13.39
N ALA A 160 -19.41 -0.79 -14.07
CA ALA A 160 -18.21 -0.20 -13.54
C ALA A 160 -18.58 0.56 -12.24
N PRO A 161 -17.86 0.35 -11.13
CA PRO A 161 -18.16 1.06 -9.90
C PRO A 161 -17.90 2.56 -10.07
N GLU A 162 -18.83 3.38 -9.61
CA GLU A 162 -18.65 4.83 -9.55
C GLU A 162 -17.83 5.25 -8.31
N THR A 163 -17.83 4.41 -7.29
CA THR A 163 -17.13 4.63 -6.02
C THR A 163 -16.50 3.35 -5.52
N ILE A 164 -15.43 3.49 -4.76
CA ILE A 164 -14.75 2.41 -4.04
C ILE A 164 -14.48 2.83 -2.61
N THR A 165 -14.30 1.87 -1.71
CA THR A 165 -13.86 2.17 -0.35
C THR A 165 -12.41 2.62 -0.30
N PHE A 166 -12.01 3.31 0.75
CA PHE A 166 -10.60 3.72 0.91
C PHE A 166 -9.66 2.52 1.05
N ALA A 167 -10.12 1.45 1.70
CA ALA A 167 -9.39 0.19 1.79
C ALA A 167 -9.15 -0.43 0.39
N GLU A 168 -10.19 -0.46 -0.43
CA GLU A 168 -10.10 -0.94 -1.82
C GLU A 168 -9.18 -0.04 -2.65
N ALA A 169 -9.27 1.29 -2.49
CA ALA A 169 -8.40 2.24 -3.16
C ALA A 169 -6.91 2.01 -2.81
N ALA A 170 -6.59 1.73 -1.54
CA ALA A 170 -5.23 1.40 -1.13
C ALA A 170 -4.68 0.15 -1.82
N ARG A 171 -5.50 -0.89 -1.92
CA ARG A 171 -5.11 -2.15 -2.61
C ARG A 171 -4.86 -1.94 -4.10
N TRP A 172 -5.75 -1.21 -4.77
CA TRP A 172 -5.58 -0.92 -6.20
C TRP A 172 -4.42 0.02 -6.48
N LEU A 173 -4.16 1.00 -5.59
CA LEU A 173 -2.98 1.86 -5.69
C LEU A 173 -1.69 1.03 -5.69
N LEU A 174 -1.54 0.14 -4.73
CA LEU A 174 -0.37 -0.74 -4.67
C LEU A 174 -0.28 -1.68 -5.88
N PHE A 175 -1.41 -2.21 -6.33
CA PHE A 175 -1.47 -3.05 -7.52
C PHE A 175 -1.01 -2.30 -8.77
N CYS A 176 -1.53 -1.10 -9.02
CA CYS A 176 -1.14 -0.28 -10.16
C CYS A 176 0.35 0.08 -10.11
N LEU A 177 0.87 0.46 -8.95
CA LEU A 177 2.30 0.76 -8.78
C LEU A 177 3.21 -0.45 -9.03
N ALA A 178 2.72 -1.66 -8.77
CA ALA A 178 3.49 -2.89 -8.97
C ALA A 178 3.42 -3.46 -10.39
N PHE A 179 2.29 -3.30 -11.07
CA PHE A 179 1.98 -4.02 -12.31
C PHE A 179 1.59 -3.13 -13.49
N ASP A 180 1.34 -1.83 -13.26
CA ASP A 180 1.09 -0.92 -14.37
C ASP A 180 2.41 -0.67 -15.12
N CYS A 181 2.57 -1.41 -16.19
CA CYS A 181 3.77 -1.37 -17.01
C CYS A 181 3.92 -0.02 -17.73
N ALA A 182 5.12 0.22 -18.22
CA ALA A 182 5.40 1.36 -19.09
C ALA A 182 4.43 1.41 -20.28
N GLY A 183 3.75 2.52 -20.41
CA GLY A 183 2.84 2.83 -21.51
C GLY A 183 3.01 4.29 -21.89
N ILE A 184 2.22 4.73 -22.86
CA ILE A 184 2.13 6.16 -23.19
C ILE A 184 1.60 6.87 -21.95
N LYS A 185 2.43 7.68 -21.31
CA LYS A 185 2.04 8.48 -20.17
C LYS A 185 1.56 9.83 -20.66
N SER A 186 0.48 10.28 -20.10
CA SER A 186 -0.07 11.60 -20.43
C SER A 186 0.80 12.72 -19.84
N PRO A 187 0.95 13.82 -20.55
CA PRO A 187 1.78 14.92 -20.09
C PRO A 187 1.20 15.57 -18.83
N VAL A 188 2.08 15.85 -17.90
CA VAL A 188 1.78 16.55 -16.64
C VAL A 188 2.18 18.00 -16.78
N VAL A 189 1.36 18.91 -16.26
CA VAL A 189 1.64 20.35 -16.27
C VAL A 189 2.98 20.63 -15.56
N GLY A 190 3.86 21.37 -16.23
CA GLY A 190 5.16 21.76 -15.68
C GLY A 190 6.27 20.69 -15.78
N ASN A 191 5.98 19.49 -16.26
CA ASN A 191 7.00 18.47 -16.47
C ASN A 191 7.38 18.36 -17.96
N THR A 192 8.58 18.83 -18.31
CA THR A 192 9.12 18.79 -19.67
C THR A 192 9.83 17.47 -20.01
N HIS A 193 10.05 16.60 -19.03
CA HIS A 193 10.77 15.34 -19.19
C HIS A 193 9.86 14.16 -19.53
N VAL A 194 8.56 14.26 -19.26
CA VAL A 194 7.58 13.24 -19.64
C VAL A 194 7.09 13.55 -21.04
N THR A 195 7.76 12.98 -22.03
CA THR A 195 7.28 12.96 -23.39
C THR A 195 6.49 11.68 -23.63
N SER A 196 5.34 11.81 -24.33
CA SER A 196 4.50 10.67 -24.67
C SER A 196 5.31 9.57 -25.36
N GLY A 197 5.29 8.36 -24.82
CA GLY A 197 5.73 7.16 -25.51
C GLY A 197 7.19 6.72 -25.32
N LYS A 198 7.89 7.21 -24.31
CA LYS A 198 9.23 6.66 -23.97
C LYS A 198 9.37 6.40 -22.49
#